data_229d5b2179deb5686d4383cf5efccc7d
#
_entry.id   229d5b2179deb5686d4383cf5efccc7d
#
_cell.length_a   1.000
_cell.length_b   1.000
_cell.length_c   1.000
_cell.angle_alpha   90.00
_cell.angle_beta   90.00
_cell.angle_gamma   90.00
#
_symmetry.space_group_name_H-M   'P 1'
#
loop_
_entity.id
_entity.type
_entity.pdbx_description
1 polymer ?
#
loop_
_entity_poly.entity_id
_entity_poly.type
_entity_poly.pdbx_seq_one_letter_code
_entity_poly.pdbx_strand_id
1 'polypeptide(L)'
;GYYLAFSGGKDSVVIYALAKMAGVRFKAHYHMTTVDPPELVRFIRSSCPEVSTDYPEYSMWNLIVKKQIPPVRTARYCCEVLKERGGEGCFTVTGVRWQESAKRMERNFVEILGKNEKNKKMIYLNCDNEEVRRQVEVCQLKGKRVLNPIIDWTEDEVWNFIRKYHLPYCCLYDQGFCRIGCIGCPLASTKNRIREFQRYPRSEEH
;
A
#
# COMPACT_ATOMS: atom_id res chain seq x y z
N GLY A 1 -0.08 -3.04 18.73
CA GLY A 1 -0.41 -1.91 17.86
C GLY A 1 -0.64 -2.36 16.42
N TYR A 2 -1.08 -1.45 15.59
CA TYR A 2 -1.32 -1.71 14.18
C TYR A 2 -0.02 -1.59 13.37
N TYR A 3 0.10 -2.38 12.31
CA TYR A 3 1.12 -2.24 11.28
C TYR A 3 0.52 -1.44 10.12
N LEU A 4 0.95 -0.21 9.88
CA LEU A 4 0.42 0.62 8.81
C LEU A 4 1.33 0.52 7.58
N ALA A 5 0.80 -0.03 6.48
CA ALA A 5 1.51 -0.11 5.21
C ALA A 5 1.50 1.26 4.52
N PHE A 6 2.60 2.00 4.63
CA PHE A 6 2.75 3.34 4.09
C PHE A 6 3.50 3.29 2.76
N SER A 7 2.89 3.77 1.69
CA SER A 7 3.50 3.79 0.35
C SER A 7 3.91 5.20 -0.12
N GLY A 8 3.63 6.25 0.66
CA GLY A 8 3.80 7.64 0.26
C GLY A 8 2.78 8.15 -0.76
N GLY A 9 1.88 7.30 -1.24
CA GLY A 9 0.75 7.70 -2.07
C GLY A 9 -0.37 8.37 -1.27
N LYS A 10 -1.25 9.14 -1.94
CA LYS A 10 -2.33 9.92 -1.32
C LYS A 10 -3.19 9.09 -0.34
N ASP A 11 -3.53 7.87 -0.72
CA ASP A 11 -4.36 6.97 0.11
C ASP A 11 -3.64 6.56 1.39
N SER A 12 -2.32 6.29 1.32
CA SER A 12 -1.52 5.96 2.51
C SER A 12 -1.28 7.17 3.43
N VAL A 13 -1.22 8.38 2.88
CA VAL A 13 -1.18 9.63 3.65
C VAL A 13 -2.47 9.82 4.45
N VAL A 14 -3.62 9.56 3.83
CA VAL A 14 -4.93 9.66 4.49
C VAL A 14 -5.04 8.65 5.64
N ILE A 15 -4.74 7.37 5.42
CA ILE A 15 -4.83 6.37 6.51
C ILE A 15 -3.84 6.65 7.64
N TYR A 16 -2.67 7.21 7.34
CA TYR A 16 -1.70 7.65 8.33
C TYR A 16 -2.25 8.79 9.20
N ALA A 17 -2.86 9.78 8.58
CA ALA A 17 -3.53 10.88 9.28
C ALA A 17 -4.71 10.38 10.13
N LEU A 18 -5.56 9.51 9.57
CA LEU A 18 -6.67 8.90 10.31
C LEU A 18 -6.22 8.12 11.53
N ALA A 19 -5.13 7.34 11.41
CA ALA A 19 -4.57 6.60 12.55
C ALA A 19 -4.05 7.53 13.65
N LYS A 20 -3.43 8.67 13.29
CA LYS A 20 -3.03 9.72 14.25
C LYS A 20 -4.25 10.37 14.91
N MET A 21 -5.26 10.74 14.15
CA MET A 21 -6.49 11.37 14.65
C MET A 21 -7.27 10.45 15.58
N ALA A 22 -7.29 9.15 15.29
CA ALA A 22 -7.93 8.13 16.12
C ALA A 22 -7.16 7.82 17.43
N GLY A 23 -5.94 8.34 17.61
CA GLY A 23 -5.11 8.11 18.78
C GLY A 23 -4.69 6.64 18.99
N VAL A 24 -4.76 5.80 17.94
CA VAL A 24 -4.41 4.39 18.06
C VAL A 24 -2.89 4.17 18.02
N ARG A 25 -2.41 3.14 18.72
CA ARG A 25 -0.99 2.76 18.65
C ARG A 25 -0.71 2.05 17.34
N PHE A 26 0.17 2.63 16.50
CA PHE A 26 0.58 2.03 15.24
C PHE A 26 2.06 2.31 14.94
N LYS A 27 2.63 1.51 14.04
CA LYS A 27 3.90 1.80 13.39
C LYS A 27 3.68 1.82 11.89
N ALA A 28 4.08 2.91 11.25
CA ALA A 28 4.00 3.05 9.80
C ALA A 28 5.32 2.60 9.16
N HIS A 29 5.23 1.78 8.13
CA HIS A 29 6.36 1.18 7.43
C HIS A 29 6.29 1.46 5.94
N TYR A 30 7.36 2.01 5.40
CA TYR A 30 7.59 2.19 3.98
C TYR A 30 8.60 1.16 3.49
N HIS A 31 8.16 0.22 2.67
CA HIS A 31 9.02 -0.76 2.03
C HIS A 31 9.63 -0.17 0.77
N MET A 32 10.92 0.16 0.81
CA MET A 32 11.65 0.65 -0.34
C MET A 32 11.80 -0.45 -1.39
N THR A 33 11.53 -0.12 -2.66
CA THR A 33 11.61 -1.09 -3.76
C THR A 33 12.88 -0.96 -4.60
N THR A 34 13.69 0.09 -4.34
CA THR A 34 14.87 0.49 -5.10
C THR A 34 14.60 1.03 -6.53
N VAL A 35 13.32 1.01 -6.94
CA VAL A 35 12.82 1.59 -8.20
C VAL A 35 11.68 2.58 -7.93
N ASP A 36 11.63 3.13 -6.73
CA ASP A 36 10.68 4.18 -6.38
C ASP A 36 11.13 5.54 -6.94
N PRO A 37 10.19 6.43 -7.33
CA PRO A 37 10.53 7.79 -7.77
C PRO A 37 11.34 8.53 -6.68
N PRO A 38 12.43 9.24 -7.05
CA PRO A 38 13.23 10.00 -6.08
C PRO A 38 12.43 11.04 -5.30
N GLU A 39 11.43 11.66 -5.94
CA GLU A 39 10.53 12.64 -5.33
C GLU A 39 9.70 12.00 -4.22
N LEU A 40 9.23 10.76 -4.43
CA LEU A 40 8.49 10.02 -3.43
C LEU A 40 9.35 9.72 -2.21
N VAL A 41 10.57 9.25 -2.42
CA VAL A 41 11.51 8.95 -1.33
C VAL A 41 11.85 10.21 -0.54
N ARG A 42 12.11 11.33 -1.23
CA ARG A 42 12.34 12.63 -0.58
C ARG A 42 11.15 13.10 0.22
N PHE A 43 9.94 13.03 -0.36
CA PHE A 43 8.68 13.36 0.32
C PHE A 43 8.51 12.56 1.63
N ILE A 44 8.70 11.24 1.59
CA ILE A 44 8.54 10.40 2.79
C ILE A 44 9.55 10.82 3.87
N ARG A 45 10.81 11.02 3.51
CA ARG A 45 11.87 11.40 4.46
C ARG A 45 11.66 12.78 5.07
N SER A 46 11.18 13.76 4.28
CA SER A 46 11.01 15.13 4.75
C SER A 46 9.70 15.36 5.48
N SER A 47 8.59 14.79 4.97
CA SER A 47 7.24 15.10 5.46
C SER A 47 6.67 14.03 6.41
N CYS A 48 7.25 12.83 6.43
CA CYS A 48 6.80 11.73 7.26
C CYS A 48 7.97 11.05 8.02
N PRO A 49 8.78 11.79 8.82
CA PRO A 49 10.00 11.26 9.44
C PRO A 49 9.74 10.13 10.44
N GLU A 50 8.52 10.00 10.95
CA GLU A 50 8.10 8.94 11.89
C GLU A 50 7.83 7.60 11.18
N VAL A 51 7.79 7.59 9.84
CA VAL A 51 7.59 6.37 9.04
C VAL A 51 8.92 5.62 8.95
N SER A 52 8.95 4.39 9.44
CA SER A 52 10.11 3.51 9.31
C SER A 52 10.33 3.13 7.86
N THR A 53 11.55 3.31 7.34
CA THR A 53 11.92 2.83 6.02
C THR A 53 12.55 1.45 6.12
N ASP A 54 11.90 0.46 5.54
CA ASP A 54 12.39 -0.92 5.47
C ASP A 54 13.11 -1.14 4.14
N TYR A 55 14.42 -1.43 4.22
CA TYR A 55 15.24 -1.70 3.06
C TYR A 55 15.15 -3.17 2.66
N PRO A 56 15.04 -3.47 1.35
CA PRO A 56 15.03 -4.85 0.89
C PRO A 56 16.43 -5.48 0.94
N GLU A 57 16.48 -6.79 1.12
CA GLU A 57 17.72 -7.57 1.03
C GLU A 57 18.31 -7.55 -0.40
N TYR A 58 17.44 -7.52 -1.40
CA TYR A 58 17.82 -7.48 -2.82
C TYR A 58 17.25 -6.23 -3.47
N SER A 59 18.06 -5.53 -4.28
CA SER A 59 17.53 -4.52 -5.18
C SER A 59 16.61 -5.16 -6.23
N MET A 60 15.76 -4.36 -6.89
CA MET A 60 14.93 -4.85 -8.01
C MET A 60 15.79 -5.54 -9.08
N TRP A 61 16.95 -4.94 -9.40
CA TRP A 61 17.87 -5.45 -10.42
C TRP A 61 18.46 -6.82 -10.04
N ASN A 62 18.97 -6.95 -8.82
CA ASN A 62 19.46 -8.21 -8.29
C ASN A 62 18.36 -9.28 -8.27
N LEU A 63 17.12 -8.86 -7.99
CA LEU A 63 15.98 -9.76 -7.98
C LEU A 63 15.62 -10.26 -9.39
N ILE A 64 15.71 -9.38 -10.41
CA ILE A 64 15.51 -9.75 -11.82
C ILE A 64 16.57 -10.77 -12.26
N VAL A 65 17.84 -10.50 -11.96
CA VAL A 65 18.94 -11.44 -12.26
C VAL A 65 18.71 -12.79 -11.58
N LYS A 66 18.35 -12.79 -10.29
CA LYS A 66 18.07 -14.00 -9.53
C LYS A 66 16.88 -14.81 -10.09
N LYS A 67 15.86 -14.13 -10.60
CA LYS A 67 14.65 -14.74 -11.17
C LYS A 67 14.77 -15.05 -12.66
N GLN A 68 15.79 -14.51 -13.32
CA GLN A 68 16.05 -14.65 -14.77
C GLN A 68 14.89 -14.19 -15.69
N ILE A 69 13.97 -13.40 -15.14
CA ILE A 69 12.81 -12.86 -15.85
C ILE A 69 12.43 -11.51 -15.24
N PRO A 70 12.15 -10.46 -16.03
CA PRO A 70 11.61 -9.22 -15.49
C PRO A 70 10.20 -9.42 -14.92
N PRO A 71 9.77 -8.57 -13.97
CA PRO A 71 8.40 -8.62 -13.46
C PRO A 71 7.39 -8.38 -14.58
N VAL A 72 6.38 -9.23 -14.65
CA VAL A 72 5.25 -9.10 -15.59
C VAL A 72 3.91 -9.14 -14.82
N ARG A 73 2.80 -8.83 -15.50
CA ARG A 73 1.47 -8.80 -14.86
C ARG A 73 1.09 -10.11 -14.19
N THR A 74 1.49 -11.23 -14.77
CA THR A 74 1.22 -12.59 -14.28
C THR A 74 2.23 -13.09 -13.24
N ALA A 75 3.48 -12.56 -13.26
CA ALA A 75 4.56 -12.93 -12.35
C ALA A 75 5.02 -11.71 -11.52
N ARG A 76 4.33 -11.46 -10.41
CA ARG A 76 4.50 -10.29 -9.53
C ARG A 76 5.40 -10.55 -8.33
N TYR A 77 6.42 -11.37 -8.49
CA TYR A 77 7.35 -11.71 -7.42
C TYR A 77 7.99 -10.49 -6.73
N CYS A 78 8.12 -9.36 -7.46
CA CYS A 78 8.64 -8.13 -6.90
C CYS A 78 7.75 -7.57 -5.78
N CYS A 79 6.42 -7.63 -5.91
CA CYS A 79 5.51 -7.19 -4.84
C CYS A 79 5.64 -8.08 -3.60
N GLU A 80 5.66 -9.41 -3.81
CA GLU A 80 5.81 -10.37 -2.73
C GLU A 80 7.12 -10.18 -1.95
N VAL A 81 8.24 -10.02 -2.68
CA VAL A 81 9.57 -9.91 -2.07
C VAL A 81 9.85 -8.53 -1.50
N LEU A 82 9.41 -7.45 -2.17
CA LEU A 82 9.80 -6.08 -1.81
C LEU A 82 8.75 -5.31 -1.01
N LYS A 83 7.44 -5.67 -1.10
CA LYS A 83 6.36 -4.88 -0.50
C LYS A 83 5.49 -5.61 0.52
N GLU A 84 5.30 -6.92 0.36
CA GLU A 84 4.31 -7.66 1.15
C GLU A 84 4.90 -8.28 2.43
N ARG A 85 6.14 -7.93 2.76
CA ARG A 85 6.80 -8.37 4.00
C ARG A 85 6.37 -7.52 5.18
N GLY A 86 6.32 -8.13 6.35
CA GLY A 86 6.04 -7.46 7.61
C GLY A 86 4.57 -7.50 8.03
N GLY A 87 4.31 -7.02 9.24
CA GLY A 87 2.99 -7.03 9.87
C GLY A 87 2.53 -8.41 10.33
N GLU A 88 3.44 -9.39 10.46
CA GLU A 88 3.10 -10.70 11.02
C GLU A 88 2.65 -10.55 12.48
N GLY A 89 1.54 -11.20 12.83
CA GLY A 89 0.95 -11.12 14.17
C GLY A 89 0.24 -9.81 14.50
N CYS A 90 0.25 -8.80 13.61
CA CYS A 90 -0.42 -7.52 13.79
C CYS A 90 -1.58 -7.35 12.80
N PHE A 91 -2.51 -6.42 13.11
CA PHE A 91 -3.41 -5.90 12.10
C PHE A 91 -2.65 -4.98 11.14
N THR A 92 -2.66 -5.31 9.87
CA THR A 92 -2.09 -4.47 8.81
C THR A 92 -3.14 -3.50 8.30
N VAL A 93 -2.90 -2.20 8.44
CA VAL A 93 -3.77 -1.15 7.90
C VAL A 93 -3.31 -0.82 6.48
N THR A 94 -4.24 -0.81 5.52
CA THR A 94 -3.95 -0.49 4.12
C THR A 94 -4.91 0.55 3.56
N GLY A 95 -4.43 1.37 2.61
CA GLY A 95 -5.22 2.38 1.90
C GLY A 95 -5.87 1.85 0.63
N VAL A 96 -6.35 0.62 0.64
CA VAL A 96 -7.05 0.03 -0.51
C VAL A 96 -8.46 0.61 -0.61
N ARG A 97 -8.91 0.92 -1.84
CA ARG A 97 -10.25 1.42 -2.14
C ARG A 97 -10.94 0.60 -3.24
N TRP A 98 -12.25 0.47 -3.16
CA TRP A 98 -13.04 -0.24 -4.18
C TRP A 98 -12.89 0.37 -5.57
N GLN A 99 -12.85 1.70 -5.65
CA GLN A 99 -12.78 2.44 -6.91
C GLN A 99 -11.50 2.14 -7.73
N GLU A 100 -10.45 1.57 -7.13
CA GLU A 100 -9.17 1.37 -7.83
C GLU A 100 -9.19 0.22 -8.85
N SER A 101 -10.01 -0.80 -8.66
CA SER A 101 -10.16 -1.92 -9.62
C SER A 101 -11.31 -2.86 -9.24
N ALA A 102 -11.87 -3.59 -10.23
CA ALA A 102 -12.89 -4.61 -10.01
C ALA A 102 -12.46 -5.66 -8.95
N LYS A 103 -11.20 -6.12 -8.98
CA LYS A 103 -10.69 -7.06 -7.99
C LYS A 103 -10.66 -6.50 -6.56
N ARG A 104 -10.59 -5.16 -6.41
CA ARG A 104 -10.63 -4.51 -5.09
C ARG A 104 -12.05 -4.29 -4.60
N MET A 105 -13.04 -4.29 -5.48
CA MET A 105 -14.47 -4.24 -5.11
C MET A 105 -14.91 -5.47 -4.31
N GLU A 106 -14.18 -6.58 -4.41
CA GLU A 106 -14.43 -7.81 -3.64
C GLU A 106 -13.85 -7.75 -2.22
N ARG A 107 -13.10 -6.71 -1.88
CA ARG A 107 -12.43 -6.57 -0.58
C ARG A 107 -13.35 -5.92 0.45
N ASN A 108 -13.08 -6.19 1.73
CA ASN A 108 -13.86 -5.70 2.86
C ASN A 108 -13.06 -4.79 3.78
N PHE A 109 -13.76 -4.12 4.69
CA PHE A 109 -13.14 -3.29 5.74
C PHE A 109 -12.15 -4.07 6.58
N VAL A 110 -12.48 -5.30 6.96
CA VAL A 110 -11.60 -6.20 7.70
C VAL A 110 -11.52 -7.53 6.98
N GLU A 111 -10.31 -8.03 6.79
CA GLU A 111 -10.04 -9.29 6.10
C GLU A 111 -9.02 -10.12 6.87
N ILE A 112 -9.14 -11.43 6.76
CA ILE A 112 -8.14 -12.40 7.22
C ILE A 112 -7.60 -13.13 6.00
N LEU A 113 -6.33 -12.88 5.68
CA LEU A 113 -5.65 -13.50 4.56
C LEU A 113 -4.98 -14.79 5.04
N GLY A 114 -5.56 -15.94 4.71
CA GLY A 114 -4.98 -17.25 4.99
C GLY A 114 -3.95 -17.67 3.93
N LYS A 115 -2.98 -18.54 4.30
CA LYS A 115 -1.99 -19.11 3.36
C LYS A 115 -2.61 -20.07 2.33
N ASN A 116 -3.80 -20.59 2.57
CA ASN A 116 -4.50 -21.54 1.68
C ASN A 116 -5.70 -20.85 1.04
N GLU A 117 -5.73 -20.76 -0.29
CA GLU A 117 -6.83 -20.18 -1.06
C GLU A 117 -8.20 -20.85 -0.81
N LYS A 118 -8.22 -22.11 -0.41
CA LYS A 118 -9.44 -22.85 -0.07
C LYS A 118 -10.11 -22.44 1.24
N ASN A 119 -9.43 -21.67 2.11
CA ASN A 119 -9.94 -21.22 3.41
C ASN A 119 -10.02 -19.69 3.51
N LYS A 120 -10.36 -18.99 2.42
CA LYS A 120 -10.77 -17.59 2.48
C LYS A 120 -12.14 -17.49 3.17
N LYS A 121 -12.18 -17.71 4.48
CA LYS A 121 -13.29 -17.22 5.29
C LYS A 121 -13.15 -15.70 5.37
N MET A 122 -13.83 -15.00 4.47
CA MET A 122 -14.10 -13.58 4.64
C MET A 122 -15.04 -13.45 5.83
N ILE A 123 -14.50 -13.00 6.95
CA ILE A 123 -15.35 -12.63 8.09
C ILE A 123 -15.83 -11.22 7.80
N TYR A 124 -17.08 -11.10 7.40
CA TYR A 124 -17.77 -9.82 7.28
C TYR A 124 -18.00 -9.28 8.70
N LEU A 125 -17.22 -8.30 9.07
CA LEU A 125 -17.52 -7.50 10.26
C LEU A 125 -18.40 -6.34 9.83
N ASN A 126 -19.71 -6.49 9.99
CA ASN A 126 -20.59 -5.34 10.11
C ASN A 126 -20.14 -4.58 11.36
N CYS A 127 -19.83 -3.30 11.22
CA CYS A 127 -19.24 -2.45 12.26
C CYS A 127 -20.07 -2.34 13.55
N ASP A 128 -21.33 -2.78 13.53
CA ASP A 128 -22.31 -2.62 14.61
C ASP A 128 -22.40 -3.83 15.56
N ASN A 129 -21.62 -4.89 15.37
CA ASN A 129 -21.71 -6.08 16.22
C ASN A 129 -20.45 -6.23 17.08
N GLU A 130 -20.51 -5.76 18.33
CA GLU A 130 -19.43 -5.87 19.32
C GLU A 130 -18.98 -7.32 19.59
N GLU A 131 -19.88 -8.28 19.44
CA GLU A 131 -19.60 -9.69 19.70
C GLU A 131 -18.69 -10.29 18.64
N VAL A 132 -18.92 -9.94 17.39
CA VAL A 132 -18.05 -10.32 16.25
C VAL A 132 -16.69 -9.61 16.35
N ARG A 133 -16.68 -8.36 16.82
CA ARG A 133 -15.45 -7.60 17.10
C ARG A 133 -14.58 -8.27 18.14
N ARG A 134 -15.15 -8.72 19.26
CA ARG A 134 -14.47 -9.49 20.30
C ARG A 134 -13.97 -10.84 19.80
N GLN A 135 -14.75 -11.55 18.97
CA GLN A 135 -14.32 -12.83 18.39
C GLN A 135 -13.11 -12.67 17.47
N VAL A 136 -12.98 -11.57 16.71
CA VAL A 136 -11.81 -11.30 15.85
C VAL A 136 -10.59 -10.91 16.71
N GLU A 137 -10.79 -10.22 17.82
CA GLU A 137 -9.70 -9.87 18.75
C GLU A 137 -9.14 -11.10 19.49
N VAL A 138 -9.99 -12.06 19.79
CA VAL A 138 -9.64 -13.28 20.57
C VAL A 138 -9.26 -14.44 19.65
N CYS A 139 -9.66 -14.43 18.39
CA CYS A 139 -9.47 -15.57 17.50
C CYS A 139 -7.97 -15.76 17.16
N GLN A 140 -7.41 -16.88 17.58
CA GLN A 140 -6.08 -17.39 17.20
C GLN A 140 -6.04 -17.84 15.72
N LEU A 141 -6.67 -17.08 14.82
CA LEU A 141 -6.67 -17.40 13.39
C LEU A 141 -5.28 -17.16 12.81
N LYS A 142 -4.63 -18.22 12.38
CA LYS A 142 -3.36 -18.21 11.65
C LYS A 142 -3.57 -17.54 10.28
N GLY A 143 -3.45 -16.19 10.23
CA GLY A 143 -3.57 -15.43 9.00
C GLY A 143 -3.16 -13.96 9.21
N LYS A 144 -2.79 -13.28 8.12
CA LYS A 144 -2.53 -11.85 8.15
C LYS A 144 -3.87 -11.10 8.22
N ARG A 145 -4.10 -10.35 9.28
CA ARG A 145 -5.29 -9.52 9.46
C ARG A 145 -5.09 -8.18 8.77
N VAL A 146 -6.03 -7.77 7.93
CA VAL A 146 -5.95 -6.52 7.17
C VAL A 146 -7.16 -5.65 7.48
N LEU A 147 -6.93 -4.38 7.74
CA LEU A 147 -7.93 -3.34 7.94
C LEU A 147 -7.82 -2.31 6.80
N ASN A 148 -8.92 -2.05 6.12
CA ASN A 148 -9.02 -1.10 5.00
C ASN A 148 -9.97 0.05 5.38
N PRO A 149 -9.54 1.06 6.15
CA PRO A 149 -10.44 2.05 6.75
C PRO A 149 -11.08 3.02 5.76
N ILE A 150 -10.57 3.12 4.54
CA ILE A 150 -11.07 4.01 3.49
C ILE A 150 -11.54 3.23 2.26
N ILE A 151 -11.97 1.98 2.44
CA ILE A 151 -12.27 1.05 1.33
C ILE A 151 -13.36 1.57 0.39
N ASP A 152 -14.36 2.24 0.94
CA ASP A 152 -15.52 2.82 0.27
C ASP A 152 -15.30 4.26 -0.23
N TRP A 153 -14.17 4.88 0.11
CA TRP A 153 -13.89 6.27 -0.27
C TRP A 153 -13.63 6.40 -1.77
N THR A 154 -14.20 7.44 -2.35
CA THR A 154 -13.91 7.89 -3.70
C THR A 154 -12.58 8.64 -3.78
N GLU A 155 -12.06 8.85 -4.99
CA GLU A 155 -10.86 9.65 -5.19
C GLU A 155 -11.05 11.10 -4.76
N ASP A 156 -12.23 11.66 -5.00
CA ASP A 156 -12.59 13.03 -4.60
C ASP A 156 -12.63 13.17 -3.08
N GLU A 157 -13.16 12.20 -2.35
CA GLU A 157 -13.17 12.20 -0.89
C GLU A 157 -11.76 12.16 -0.31
N VAL A 158 -10.86 11.34 -0.88
CA VAL A 158 -9.44 11.31 -0.51
C VAL A 158 -8.80 12.68 -0.69
N TRP A 159 -8.99 13.32 -1.84
CA TRP A 159 -8.43 14.65 -2.10
C TRP A 159 -9.09 15.76 -1.27
N ASN A 160 -10.39 15.66 -1.02
CA ASN A 160 -11.10 16.59 -0.13
C ASN A 160 -10.57 16.51 1.30
N PHE A 161 -10.30 15.28 1.78
CA PHE A 161 -9.71 15.07 3.10
C PHE A 161 -8.29 15.66 3.18
N ILE A 162 -7.43 15.41 2.18
CA ILE A 162 -6.08 15.96 2.11
C ILE A 162 -6.11 17.50 2.16
N ARG A 163 -6.99 18.13 1.37
CA ARG A 163 -7.14 19.58 1.36
C ARG A 163 -7.70 20.15 2.67
N LYS A 164 -8.75 19.51 3.21
CA LYS A 164 -9.40 19.94 4.45
C LYS A 164 -8.45 19.96 5.64
N TYR A 165 -7.57 18.96 5.74
CA TYR A 165 -6.63 18.82 6.85
C TYR A 165 -5.22 19.27 6.51
N HIS A 166 -5.02 19.92 5.35
CA HIS A 166 -3.72 20.42 4.88
C HIS A 166 -2.61 19.37 4.95
N LEU A 167 -2.94 18.13 4.59
CA LEU A 167 -1.97 17.03 4.66
C LEU A 167 -0.91 17.18 3.56
N PRO A 168 0.37 16.91 3.87
CA PRO A 168 1.41 16.91 2.86
C PRO A 168 1.23 15.74 1.90
N TYR A 169 1.54 15.94 0.63
CA TYR A 169 1.53 14.91 -0.40
C TYR A 169 2.69 15.09 -1.38
N CYS A 170 3.03 14.04 -2.11
CA CYS A 170 4.14 14.06 -3.06
C CYS A 170 3.84 14.97 -4.26
N CYS A 171 4.78 15.84 -4.62
CA CYS A 171 4.67 16.81 -5.72
C CYS A 171 4.42 16.19 -7.10
N LEU A 172 4.60 14.89 -7.27
CA LEU A 172 4.28 14.19 -8.52
C LEU A 172 2.79 14.28 -8.87
N TYR A 173 1.89 14.40 -7.87
CA TYR A 173 0.46 14.62 -8.13
C TYR A 173 0.19 15.94 -8.82
N ASP A 174 0.89 17.03 -8.45
CA ASP A 174 0.78 18.34 -9.09
C ASP A 174 1.30 18.32 -10.53
N GLN A 175 2.16 17.36 -10.84
CA GLN A 175 2.68 17.12 -12.19
C GLN A 175 1.78 16.20 -13.02
N GLY A 176 0.57 15.90 -12.53
CA GLY A 176 -0.46 15.14 -13.22
C GLY A 176 -0.30 13.62 -13.13
N PHE A 177 0.49 13.09 -12.19
CA PHE A 177 0.44 11.66 -11.89
C PHE A 177 -0.81 11.35 -11.07
N CYS A 178 -1.67 10.48 -11.58
CA CYS A 178 -2.87 10.05 -10.84
C CYS A 178 -2.54 8.99 -9.77
N ARG A 179 -1.45 8.26 -9.98
CA ARG A 179 -0.96 7.21 -9.08
C ARG A 179 0.55 7.22 -9.05
N ILE A 180 1.11 7.08 -7.86
CA ILE A 180 2.55 6.95 -7.64
C ILE A 180 2.85 5.51 -7.23
N GLY A 181 3.87 4.92 -7.81
CA GLY A 181 4.33 3.56 -7.55
C GLY A 181 5.75 3.34 -8.07
N CYS A 182 6.18 2.09 -8.17
CA CYS A 182 7.45 1.74 -8.78
C CYS A 182 7.51 2.22 -10.22
N ILE A 183 8.63 2.83 -10.63
CA ILE A 183 8.88 3.25 -12.03
C ILE A 183 8.83 2.01 -12.93
N GLY A 184 8.12 2.11 -14.05
CA GLY A 184 7.98 1.01 -15.02
C GLY A 184 7.15 -0.18 -14.53
N CYS A 185 6.35 -0.02 -13.49
CA CYS A 185 5.54 -1.11 -12.94
C CYS A 185 4.65 -1.76 -14.02
N PRO A 186 4.71 -3.09 -14.22
CA PRO A 186 3.90 -3.78 -15.25
C PRO A 186 2.39 -3.68 -15.00
N LEU A 187 1.96 -3.34 -13.78
CA LEU A 187 0.56 -3.10 -13.44
C LEU A 187 0.08 -1.69 -13.79
N ALA A 188 1.00 -0.76 -14.02
CA ALA A 188 0.64 0.58 -14.48
C ALA A 188 0.06 0.53 -15.90
N SER A 189 -0.79 1.51 -16.24
CA SER A 189 -1.27 1.66 -17.60
C SER A 189 -0.11 1.99 -18.54
N THR A 190 -0.23 1.64 -19.84
CA THR A 190 0.78 1.97 -20.84
C THR A 190 1.08 3.46 -20.85
N LYS A 191 0.04 4.31 -20.77
CA LYS A 191 0.19 5.77 -20.72
C LYS A 191 1.05 6.23 -19.53
N ASN A 192 0.82 5.65 -18.35
CA ASN A 192 1.61 5.99 -17.15
C ASN A 192 3.06 5.52 -17.28
N ARG A 193 3.30 4.31 -17.79
CA ARG A 193 4.67 3.81 -18.00
C ARG A 193 5.46 4.66 -18.99
N ILE A 194 4.86 5.07 -20.11
CA ILE A 194 5.51 5.98 -21.06
C ILE A 194 5.89 7.29 -20.35
N ARG A 195 4.97 7.88 -19.57
CA ARG A 195 5.24 9.10 -18.80
C ARG A 195 6.37 8.91 -17.78
N GLU A 196 6.37 7.78 -17.08
CA GLU A 196 7.42 7.44 -16.11
C GLU A 196 8.79 7.33 -16.79
N PHE A 197 8.90 6.63 -17.91
CA PHE A 197 10.16 6.50 -18.66
C PHE A 197 10.62 7.82 -19.29
N GLN A 198 9.71 8.63 -19.82
CA GLN A 198 10.06 9.98 -20.28
C GLN A 198 10.66 10.85 -19.17
N ARG A 199 10.17 10.71 -17.94
CA ARG A 199 10.67 11.44 -16.79
C ARG A 199 11.96 10.85 -16.22
N TYR A 200 12.10 9.55 -16.24
CA TYR A 200 13.21 8.79 -15.68
C TYR A 200 13.90 7.93 -16.76
N PRO A 201 14.53 8.54 -17.76
CA PRO A 201 15.04 7.82 -18.95
C PRO A 201 16.07 6.75 -18.58
N ARG A 202 16.90 6.97 -17.52
CA ARG A 202 17.86 5.97 -17.06
C ARG A 202 17.23 4.68 -16.47
N SER A 203 15.92 4.70 -16.21
CA SER A 203 15.20 3.51 -15.76
C SER A 203 14.74 2.61 -16.92
N GLU A 204 14.86 3.09 -18.16
CA GLU A 204 14.52 2.36 -19.38
C GLU A 204 15.70 1.54 -19.91
N GLU A 205 16.93 1.92 -19.55
CA GLU A 205 18.18 1.31 -20.03
C GLU A 205 18.54 0.00 -19.28
N HIS A 206 17.70 -0.43 -18.37
CA HIS A 206 17.87 -1.62 -17.53
C HIS A 206 16.67 -2.56 -17.70
#